data_9dfc45a4263dec8c40598f6b42bbe26a
#
_entry.id   9dfc45a4263dec8c40598f6b42bbe26a
#
_cell.length_a   1.000
_cell.length_b   1.000
_cell.length_c   1.000
_cell.angle_alpha   90.00
_cell.angle_beta   90.00
_cell.angle_gamma   90.00
#
_symmetry.space_group_name_H-M   'P 1'
#
loop_
_entity.id
_entity.type
_entity.pdbx_description
1 polymer ?
#
loop_
_entity_poly.entity_id
_entity_poly.type
_entity_poly.pdbx_seq_one_letter_code
_entity_poly.pdbx_strand_id
1 'polypeptide(L)'
;MKRTIWLMLAACVLNANAEQKLTVTVENPLKIERQDAPVVVKLNPAGEQVRSALVTIDGKEIPCQLDDLNGDKIFDELCFTTDLGKREKKTFQVTLFNEGKPRTYEPRVYIEMVLPNSKVKQKNKHDMYISELTVDRGVSSYNLQHHHGIDFESELTGFRIYFDHRQSIDLYGKRKKQLELRETQFYTQPEQLEQGYGDDVLWCGQTFALGALRGWDGKQPTMLEDVEHRTQRIIARGPVRVIAEVVCDEWNAPCPTPNAQPVTLRERYILWAGHRDVTVEAKFSRPVADYEFSTGIINVKGSEEFSDKKGLRGCWGADYTVSGKDTLTHKKETVGLGICIPRQYVKQELKADNDNYAFVIATPTDELKYAITFGSDNETFGYHSAKDWFSYLAEWKKELEPVTVNVKQ
;
A
#
# COMPACT_ATOMS: atom_id res chain seq x y z
N MET A 1 -34.83 -52.16 -52.40
CA MET A 1 -34.60 -51.56 -51.11
C MET A 1 -33.20 -50.91 -51.14
N LYS A 2 -33.12 -49.58 -51.32
CA LYS A 2 -31.87 -48.86 -51.32
C LYS A 2 -31.67 -48.32 -49.90
N ARG A 3 -30.60 -48.71 -49.19
CA ARG A 3 -30.21 -48.17 -47.87
C ARG A 3 -29.30 -46.95 -48.09
N THR A 4 -29.78 -45.81 -47.75
CA THR A 4 -29.01 -44.58 -47.72
C THR A 4 -28.27 -44.47 -46.35
N ILE A 5 -26.95 -44.53 -46.37
CA ILE A 5 -26.08 -44.33 -45.19
C ILE A 5 -25.82 -42.85 -45.07
N TRP A 6 -26.30 -42.23 -43.95
CA TRP A 6 -25.94 -40.89 -43.57
C TRP A 6 -24.62 -40.94 -42.79
N LEU A 7 -23.55 -40.38 -43.37
CA LEU A 7 -22.33 -40.07 -42.63
C LEU A 7 -22.56 -38.75 -41.85
N MET A 8 -22.64 -38.84 -40.53
CA MET A 8 -22.49 -37.68 -39.68
C MET A 8 -21.02 -37.28 -39.62
N LEU A 9 -20.66 -36.20 -40.24
CA LEU A 9 -19.39 -35.50 -39.97
C LEU A 9 -19.49 -34.84 -38.59
N ALA A 10 -18.84 -35.40 -37.59
CA ALA A 10 -18.58 -34.69 -36.31
C ALA A 10 -17.51 -33.63 -36.57
N ALA A 11 -17.92 -32.39 -36.69
CA ALA A 11 -16.99 -31.25 -36.64
C ALA A 11 -16.45 -31.16 -35.21
N CYS A 12 -15.24 -31.66 -34.99
CA CYS A 12 -14.46 -31.28 -33.81
C CYS A 12 -14.16 -29.78 -33.92
N VAL A 13 -14.93 -28.96 -33.21
CA VAL A 13 -14.55 -27.57 -32.96
C VAL A 13 -13.31 -27.65 -32.04
N LEU A 14 -12.14 -27.56 -32.61
CA LEU A 14 -10.93 -27.24 -31.87
C LEU A 14 -11.14 -25.80 -31.34
N ASN A 15 -11.54 -25.67 -30.10
CA ASN A 15 -11.40 -24.42 -29.36
C ASN A 15 -9.91 -24.14 -29.32
N ALA A 16 -9.40 -23.36 -30.23
CA ALA A 16 -8.09 -22.74 -30.09
C ALA A 16 -8.23 -21.80 -28.90
N ASN A 17 -7.64 -22.16 -27.76
CA ASN A 17 -7.48 -21.23 -26.67
C ASN A 17 -6.80 -19.98 -27.26
N ALA A 18 -7.50 -18.85 -27.27
CA ALA A 18 -6.88 -17.62 -27.75
C ALA A 18 -5.84 -17.20 -26.72
N GLU A 19 -4.58 -17.36 -27.09
CA GLU A 19 -3.42 -16.96 -26.31
C GLU A 19 -2.84 -15.70 -26.93
N GLN A 20 -2.66 -14.66 -26.12
CA GLN A 20 -1.89 -13.50 -26.53
C GLN A 20 -0.49 -13.59 -25.93
N LYS A 21 0.54 -13.56 -26.76
CA LYS A 21 1.93 -13.58 -26.32
C LYS A 21 2.51 -12.16 -26.39
N LEU A 22 3.15 -11.74 -25.30
CA LEU A 22 3.82 -10.45 -25.19
C LEU A 22 5.27 -10.68 -24.79
N THR A 23 6.14 -9.83 -25.30
CA THR A 23 7.53 -9.70 -24.85
C THR A 23 7.63 -8.44 -24.01
N VAL A 24 7.91 -8.59 -22.72
CA VAL A 24 8.04 -7.47 -21.78
C VAL A 24 9.50 -7.26 -21.45
N THR A 25 10.03 -6.10 -21.83
CA THR A 25 11.40 -5.70 -21.50
C THR A 25 11.38 -4.71 -20.34
N VAL A 26 12.07 -5.05 -19.26
CA VAL A 26 12.18 -4.25 -18.03
C VAL A 26 13.61 -3.76 -17.91
N GLU A 27 13.80 -2.46 -17.74
CA GLU A 27 15.11 -1.82 -17.60
C GLU A 27 15.22 -1.04 -16.30
N ASN A 28 16.28 -1.27 -15.54
CA ASN A 28 16.65 -0.45 -14.38
C ASN A 28 17.32 0.85 -14.86
N PRO A 29 16.69 2.03 -14.70
CA PRO A 29 17.29 3.28 -15.13
C PRO A 29 18.43 3.76 -14.23
N LEU A 30 18.68 3.07 -13.10
CA LEU A 30 19.60 3.50 -12.06
C LEU A 30 20.96 2.78 -12.11
N LYS A 31 21.97 3.37 -11.49
CA LYS A 31 23.30 2.79 -11.28
C LYS A 31 23.41 2.03 -9.94
N ILE A 32 22.29 1.64 -9.36
CA ILE A 32 22.18 0.82 -8.15
C ILE A 32 21.44 -0.48 -8.49
N GLU A 33 21.66 -1.52 -7.73
CA GLU A 33 20.90 -2.77 -7.81
C GLU A 33 19.54 -2.57 -7.19
N ARG A 34 18.53 -3.27 -7.69
CA ARG A 34 17.17 -3.25 -7.15
C ARG A 34 16.71 -4.67 -6.90
N GLN A 35 16.27 -4.94 -5.68
CA GLN A 35 15.61 -6.19 -5.33
C GLN A 35 14.10 -6.01 -5.47
N ASP A 36 13.43 -7.07 -5.93
CA ASP A 36 11.97 -7.10 -6.07
C ASP A 36 11.37 -5.86 -6.79
N ALA A 37 12.10 -5.30 -7.79
CA ALA A 37 11.64 -4.11 -8.51
C ALA A 37 10.23 -4.33 -9.09
N PRO A 38 9.25 -3.46 -8.77
CA PRO A 38 7.87 -3.58 -9.24
C PRO A 38 7.76 -3.42 -10.75
N VAL A 39 7.03 -4.33 -11.40
CA VAL A 39 6.73 -4.29 -12.83
C VAL A 39 5.21 -4.34 -13.02
N VAL A 40 4.69 -3.36 -13.75
CA VAL A 40 3.27 -3.28 -14.10
C VAL A 40 3.11 -3.26 -15.60
N VAL A 41 2.30 -4.16 -16.13
CA VAL A 41 1.89 -4.22 -17.52
C VAL A 41 0.40 -3.89 -17.60
N LYS A 42 0.05 -2.76 -18.20
CA LYS A 42 -1.35 -2.39 -18.42
C LYS A 42 -1.96 -3.32 -19.46
N LEU A 43 -3.13 -3.86 -19.15
CA LEU A 43 -3.90 -4.68 -20.06
C LEU A 43 -4.83 -3.80 -20.90
N ASN A 44 -5.11 -4.23 -22.12
CA ASN A 44 -6.02 -3.47 -22.99
C ASN A 44 -7.47 -3.89 -22.72
N PRO A 45 -8.31 -3.02 -22.14
CA PRO A 45 -9.70 -3.37 -21.84
C PRO A 45 -10.56 -3.55 -23.11
N ALA A 46 -10.12 -3.05 -24.27
CA ALA A 46 -10.82 -3.24 -25.56
C ALA A 46 -10.43 -4.55 -26.26
N GLY A 47 -9.48 -5.32 -25.70
CA GLY A 47 -9.07 -6.62 -26.22
C GLY A 47 -9.94 -7.79 -25.70
N GLU A 48 -9.52 -9.00 -25.99
CA GLU A 48 -10.11 -10.20 -25.38
C GLU A 48 -9.91 -10.16 -23.84
N GLN A 49 -10.95 -10.56 -23.11
CA GLN A 49 -10.92 -10.54 -21.65
C GLN A 49 -9.89 -11.53 -21.12
N VAL A 50 -8.82 -11.02 -20.51
CA VAL A 50 -7.80 -11.86 -19.85
C VAL A 50 -8.42 -12.54 -18.62
N ARG A 51 -8.17 -13.86 -18.48
CA ARG A 51 -8.61 -14.68 -17.35
C ARG A 51 -7.45 -15.23 -16.53
N SER A 52 -6.31 -15.45 -17.17
CA SER A 52 -5.11 -15.98 -16.54
C SER A 52 -3.88 -15.45 -17.26
N ALA A 53 -2.74 -15.47 -16.58
CA ALA A 53 -1.46 -15.05 -17.13
C ALA A 53 -0.34 -15.99 -16.69
N LEU A 54 0.70 -16.08 -17.52
CA LEU A 54 1.95 -16.77 -17.23
C LEU A 54 3.10 -15.81 -17.58
N VAL A 55 3.99 -15.58 -16.64
CA VAL A 55 5.21 -14.80 -16.85
C VAL A 55 6.41 -15.72 -16.70
N THR A 56 7.30 -15.71 -17.69
CA THR A 56 8.52 -16.53 -17.65
C THR A 56 9.75 -15.71 -18.03
N ILE A 57 10.90 -16.08 -17.45
CA ILE A 57 12.23 -15.61 -17.82
C ILE A 57 13.15 -16.82 -17.93
N ASP A 58 13.89 -16.94 -19.04
CA ASP A 58 14.77 -18.08 -19.33
C ASP A 58 14.07 -19.44 -19.16
N GLY A 59 12.78 -19.51 -19.53
CA GLY A 59 11.95 -20.69 -19.42
C GLY A 59 11.45 -21.04 -18.02
N LYS A 60 11.79 -20.21 -16.99
CA LYS A 60 11.30 -20.37 -15.62
C LYS A 60 10.12 -19.48 -15.37
N GLU A 61 9.06 -20.03 -14.78
CA GLU A 61 7.89 -19.29 -14.33
C GLU A 61 8.23 -18.43 -13.11
N ILE A 62 7.70 -17.21 -13.06
CA ILE A 62 7.79 -16.33 -11.91
C ILE A 62 6.39 -15.94 -11.41
N PRO A 63 6.23 -15.69 -10.10
CA PRO A 63 4.97 -15.24 -9.54
C PRO A 63 4.48 -13.95 -10.19
N CYS A 64 3.21 -13.93 -10.58
CA CYS A 64 2.54 -12.76 -11.14
C CYS A 64 1.10 -12.68 -10.65
N GLN A 65 0.49 -11.53 -10.86
CA GLN A 65 -0.84 -11.20 -10.35
C GLN A 65 -1.60 -10.40 -11.40
N LEU A 66 -2.90 -10.67 -11.51
CA LEU A 66 -3.84 -9.88 -12.29
C LEU A 66 -4.73 -9.07 -11.34
N ASP A 67 -4.81 -7.77 -11.53
CA ASP A 67 -5.61 -6.88 -10.70
C ASP A 67 -6.73 -6.21 -11.50
N ASP A 68 -7.94 -6.23 -10.92
CA ASP A 68 -9.10 -5.45 -11.29
C ASP A 68 -9.14 -4.22 -10.37
N LEU A 69 -8.77 -3.07 -10.90
CA LEU A 69 -8.58 -1.85 -10.10
C LEU A 69 -9.86 -1.03 -9.93
N ASN A 70 -10.90 -1.33 -10.70
CA ASN A 70 -12.14 -0.56 -10.74
C ASN A 70 -13.37 -1.37 -10.30
N GLY A 71 -13.24 -2.70 -10.12
CA GLY A 71 -14.29 -3.59 -9.65
C GLY A 71 -15.27 -4.06 -10.74
N ASP A 72 -14.95 -3.87 -12.02
CA ASP A 72 -15.80 -4.26 -13.15
C ASP A 72 -15.64 -5.72 -13.57
N LYS A 73 -14.78 -6.49 -12.89
CA LYS A 73 -14.43 -7.90 -13.15
C LYS A 73 -13.62 -8.11 -14.42
N ILE A 74 -13.02 -7.07 -14.94
CA ILE A 74 -12.02 -7.09 -16.01
C ILE A 74 -10.68 -6.73 -15.40
N PHE A 75 -9.65 -7.50 -15.68
CA PHE A 75 -8.33 -7.18 -15.15
C PHE A 75 -7.71 -6.01 -15.92
N ASP A 76 -7.29 -4.99 -15.18
CA ASP A 76 -6.66 -3.78 -15.70
C ASP A 76 -5.15 -3.92 -15.86
N GLU A 77 -4.53 -4.71 -14.97
CA GLU A 77 -3.09 -4.83 -14.88
C GLU A 77 -2.63 -6.26 -14.62
N LEU A 78 -1.50 -6.62 -15.25
CA LEU A 78 -0.65 -7.73 -14.84
C LEU A 78 0.56 -7.16 -14.11
N CYS A 79 0.87 -7.67 -12.92
CA CYS A 79 2.04 -7.24 -12.17
C CYS A 79 2.89 -8.40 -11.66
N PHE A 80 4.18 -8.14 -11.48
CA PHE A 80 5.16 -9.04 -10.91
C PHE A 80 6.36 -8.25 -10.36
N THR A 81 7.26 -8.91 -9.64
CA THR A 81 8.52 -8.30 -9.17
C THR A 81 9.72 -9.02 -9.80
N THR A 82 10.85 -8.30 -9.90
CA THR A 82 12.10 -8.87 -10.39
C THR A 82 13.32 -8.14 -9.83
N ASP A 83 14.38 -8.89 -9.55
CA ASP A 83 15.68 -8.29 -9.24
C ASP A 83 16.32 -7.74 -10.52
N LEU A 84 16.97 -6.59 -10.40
CA LEU A 84 17.68 -5.93 -11.50
C LEU A 84 19.02 -5.42 -11.02
N GLY A 85 20.08 -5.79 -11.72
CA GLY A 85 21.41 -5.19 -11.56
C GLY A 85 21.44 -3.72 -12.02
N LYS A 86 22.59 -3.08 -11.82
CA LYS A 86 22.86 -1.68 -12.24
C LYS A 86 22.71 -1.53 -13.75
N ARG A 87 21.77 -0.68 -14.20
CA ARG A 87 21.49 -0.48 -15.63
C ARG A 87 21.12 -1.77 -16.38
N GLU A 88 20.70 -2.78 -15.67
CA GLU A 88 20.33 -4.07 -16.25
C GLU A 88 18.99 -3.98 -16.98
N LYS A 89 18.92 -4.77 -18.06
CA LYS A 89 17.72 -4.99 -18.84
C LYS A 89 17.41 -6.48 -18.87
N LYS A 90 16.20 -6.86 -18.48
CA LYS A 90 15.67 -8.22 -18.57
C LYS A 90 14.48 -8.31 -19.49
N THR A 91 14.34 -9.45 -20.16
CA THR A 91 13.22 -9.70 -21.08
C THR A 91 12.41 -10.89 -20.60
N PHE A 92 11.12 -10.67 -20.43
CA PHE A 92 10.14 -11.65 -19.97
C PHE A 92 9.22 -12.06 -21.12
N GLN A 93 8.82 -13.34 -21.15
CA GLN A 93 7.76 -13.82 -21.99
C GLN A 93 6.47 -13.86 -21.17
N VAL A 94 5.43 -13.20 -21.64
CA VAL A 94 4.12 -13.17 -21.01
C VAL A 94 3.13 -13.84 -21.95
N THR A 95 2.38 -14.80 -21.40
CA THR A 95 1.24 -15.40 -22.10
C THR A 95 -0.02 -15.03 -21.35
N LEU A 96 -0.95 -14.37 -22.02
CA LEU A 96 -2.27 -14.05 -21.52
C LEU A 96 -3.29 -15.03 -22.07
N PHE A 97 -4.16 -15.54 -21.22
CA PHE A 97 -5.19 -16.52 -21.58
C PHE A 97 -6.57 -15.91 -21.37
N ASN A 98 -7.48 -16.11 -22.30
CA ASN A 98 -8.88 -15.70 -22.21
C ASN A 98 -9.76 -16.73 -21.48
N GLU A 99 -9.19 -17.85 -21.06
CA GLU A 99 -9.83 -18.92 -20.31
C GLU A 99 -9.05 -19.29 -19.05
N GLY A 100 -9.66 -20.15 -18.21
CA GLY A 100 -9.03 -20.66 -17.00
C GLY A 100 -9.22 -19.74 -15.79
N LYS A 101 -8.40 -19.97 -14.78
CA LYS A 101 -8.35 -19.20 -13.53
C LYS A 101 -6.96 -18.61 -13.35
N PRO A 102 -6.81 -17.47 -12.66
CA PRO A 102 -5.50 -16.96 -12.28
C PRO A 102 -4.66 -18.06 -11.61
N ARG A 103 -3.37 -18.04 -11.89
CA ARG A 103 -2.40 -18.94 -11.24
C ARG A 103 -2.27 -18.57 -9.77
N THR A 104 -2.01 -19.57 -8.94
CA THR A 104 -1.82 -19.40 -7.51
C THR A 104 -0.34 -19.56 -7.18
N TYR A 105 0.19 -18.63 -6.42
CA TYR A 105 1.58 -18.63 -5.93
C TYR A 105 1.58 -18.44 -4.42
N GLU A 106 2.67 -18.82 -3.77
CA GLU A 106 2.88 -18.54 -2.36
C GLU A 106 2.91 -17.00 -2.16
N PRO A 107 2.05 -16.45 -1.29
CA PRO A 107 1.97 -15.01 -1.10
C PRO A 107 3.18 -14.47 -0.34
N ARG A 108 3.68 -13.31 -0.77
CA ARG A 108 4.70 -12.52 -0.08
C ARG A 108 4.15 -11.23 0.50
N VAL A 109 2.85 -11.01 0.32
CA VAL A 109 2.08 -9.91 0.91
C VAL A 109 0.74 -10.44 1.41
N TYR A 110 0.14 -9.74 2.37
CA TYR A 110 -1.17 -10.09 2.91
C TYR A 110 -1.98 -8.84 3.23
N ILE A 111 -3.30 -8.93 3.18
CA ILE A 111 -4.23 -7.83 3.49
C ILE A 111 -5.55 -8.39 4.02
N GLU A 112 -6.10 -7.77 5.06
CA GLU A 112 -7.40 -8.16 5.60
C GLU A 112 -8.21 -6.98 6.12
N MET A 113 -9.51 -7.22 6.23
CA MET A 113 -10.48 -6.44 7.00
C MET A 113 -11.35 -7.43 7.77
N VAL A 114 -11.46 -7.28 9.08
CA VAL A 114 -12.13 -8.23 9.95
C VAL A 114 -13.14 -7.53 10.85
N LEU A 115 -14.37 -8.06 10.92
CA LEU A 115 -15.37 -7.59 11.86
C LEU A 115 -15.24 -8.31 13.20
N PRO A 116 -15.53 -7.62 14.33
CA PRO A 116 -15.57 -8.27 15.63
C PRO A 116 -16.62 -9.39 15.67
N ASN A 117 -16.20 -10.58 16.07
CA ASN A 117 -17.10 -11.70 16.34
C ASN A 117 -17.24 -11.85 17.86
N SER A 118 -18.42 -11.55 18.42
CA SER A 118 -18.68 -11.61 19.86
C SER A 118 -18.54 -13.01 20.48
N LYS A 119 -18.57 -14.05 19.64
CA LYS A 119 -18.36 -15.44 20.08
C LYS A 119 -16.88 -15.78 20.29
N VAL A 120 -15.98 -15.01 19.68
CA VAL A 120 -14.53 -15.21 19.79
C VAL A 120 -14.01 -14.46 21.02
N LYS A 121 -13.24 -15.14 21.86
CA LYS A 121 -12.66 -14.57 23.09
C LYS A 121 -11.22 -14.11 22.92
N GLN A 122 -10.47 -14.73 22.00
CA GLN A 122 -9.09 -14.38 21.72
C GLN A 122 -9.03 -13.19 20.76
N LYS A 123 -8.25 -12.17 21.09
CA LYS A 123 -8.14 -10.94 20.30
C LYS A 123 -7.69 -11.14 18.85
N ASN A 124 -6.94 -12.20 18.56
CA ASN A 124 -6.35 -12.46 17.26
C ASN A 124 -6.94 -13.69 16.55
N LYS A 125 -8.20 -14.03 16.83
CA LYS A 125 -8.87 -15.18 16.21
C LYS A 125 -10.27 -14.85 15.66
N HIS A 126 -10.55 -13.57 15.37
CA HIS A 126 -11.77 -13.18 14.69
C HIS A 126 -11.78 -13.66 13.24
N ASP A 127 -12.94 -14.07 12.75
CA ASP A 127 -13.09 -14.83 11.49
C ASP A 127 -14.13 -14.26 10.52
N MET A 128 -14.66 -13.07 10.81
CA MET A 128 -15.66 -12.41 9.96
C MET A 128 -14.96 -11.45 8.98
N TYR A 129 -14.35 -12.03 7.94
CA TYR A 129 -13.63 -11.28 6.91
C TYR A 129 -14.58 -10.58 5.95
N ILE A 130 -14.26 -9.32 5.62
CA ILE A 130 -14.96 -8.50 4.64
C ILE A 130 -13.99 -7.93 3.62
N SER A 131 -14.51 -7.36 2.53
CA SER A 131 -13.69 -6.71 1.50
C SER A 131 -13.96 -5.22 1.36
N GLU A 132 -15.07 -4.77 1.91
CA GLU A 132 -15.51 -3.38 1.87
C GLU A 132 -16.39 -3.05 3.07
N LEU A 133 -16.25 -1.83 3.58
CA LEU A 133 -17.11 -1.27 4.62
C LEU A 133 -17.29 0.22 4.35
N THR A 134 -18.56 0.67 4.30
CA THR A 134 -18.92 2.09 4.16
C THR A 134 -19.71 2.54 5.38
N VAL A 135 -19.45 3.74 5.85
CA VAL A 135 -20.20 4.41 6.92
C VAL A 135 -20.64 5.78 6.47
N ASP A 136 -21.81 6.18 6.95
CA ASP A 136 -22.40 7.49 6.70
C ASP A 136 -21.81 8.54 7.65
N ARG A 137 -22.01 9.81 7.30
CA ARG A 137 -21.68 10.98 8.14
C ARG A 137 -22.21 10.79 9.56
N GLY A 138 -21.35 11.08 10.55
CA GLY A 138 -21.71 11.03 11.98
C GLY A 138 -21.67 9.63 12.60
N VAL A 139 -21.44 8.57 11.83
CA VAL A 139 -21.24 7.22 12.37
C VAL A 139 -19.82 7.10 12.93
N SER A 140 -19.71 6.66 14.19
CA SER A 140 -18.42 6.33 14.80
C SER A 140 -17.91 5.01 14.21
N SER A 141 -16.90 5.10 13.34
CA SER A 141 -16.37 3.95 12.59
C SER A 141 -15.23 3.21 13.31
N TYR A 142 -14.59 3.83 14.30
CA TYR A 142 -13.36 3.33 14.92
C TYR A 142 -13.43 1.88 15.44
N ASN A 143 -14.57 1.47 16.03
CA ASN A 143 -14.75 0.14 16.61
C ASN A 143 -15.58 -0.81 15.73
N LEU A 144 -15.85 -0.46 14.47
CA LEU A 144 -16.62 -1.33 13.56
C LEU A 144 -15.79 -2.50 13.05
N GLN A 145 -14.50 -2.30 12.86
CA GLN A 145 -13.56 -3.36 12.51
C GLN A 145 -12.80 -3.83 13.76
N HIS A 146 -12.43 -5.09 13.79
CA HIS A 146 -11.77 -5.73 14.91
C HIS A 146 -10.47 -5.00 15.33
N HIS A 147 -9.62 -4.68 14.36
CA HIS A 147 -8.37 -3.93 14.57
C HIS A 147 -8.45 -2.48 14.09
N HIS A 148 -9.66 -1.88 14.14
CA HIS A 148 -9.94 -0.46 13.89
C HIS A 148 -9.74 0.01 12.44
N GLY A 149 -9.51 -0.89 11.50
CA GLY A 149 -9.33 -0.53 10.09
C GLY A 149 -8.83 -1.69 9.26
N ILE A 150 -8.36 -1.38 8.06
CA ILE A 150 -7.71 -2.32 7.15
C ILE A 150 -6.25 -2.49 7.55
N ASP A 151 -5.77 -3.72 7.63
CA ASP A 151 -4.36 -4.02 7.82
C ASP A 151 -3.77 -4.82 6.67
N PHE A 152 -2.49 -4.60 6.42
CA PHE A 152 -1.76 -5.22 5.33
C PHE A 152 -0.26 -5.27 5.61
N GLU A 153 0.42 -6.23 4.99
CA GLU A 153 1.84 -6.49 5.23
C GLU A 153 2.57 -7.01 4.00
N SER A 154 3.87 -6.80 3.99
CA SER A 154 4.84 -7.63 3.27
C SER A 154 5.56 -8.53 4.28
N GLU A 155 6.51 -9.33 3.83
CA GLU A 155 7.38 -10.08 4.73
C GLU A 155 8.29 -9.19 5.59
N LEU A 156 8.42 -7.89 5.29
CA LEU A 156 9.31 -6.96 5.97
C LEU A 156 8.62 -6.08 7.01
N THR A 157 7.38 -5.65 6.75
CA THR A 157 6.65 -4.69 7.59
C THR A 157 5.15 -4.93 7.51
N GLY A 158 4.41 -4.46 8.54
CA GLY A 158 2.95 -4.43 8.53
C GLY A 158 2.41 -3.04 8.83
N PHE A 159 1.23 -2.75 8.31
CA PHE A 159 0.55 -1.46 8.43
C PHE A 159 -0.92 -1.67 8.75
N ARG A 160 -1.49 -0.68 9.45
CA ARG A 160 -2.94 -0.56 9.67
C ARG A 160 -3.37 0.85 9.34
N ILE A 161 -4.48 1.01 8.60
CA ILE A 161 -5.08 2.32 8.34
C ILE A 161 -6.34 2.43 9.16
N TYR A 162 -6.36 3.35 10.12
CA TYR A 162 -7.53 3.57 10.97
C TYR A 162 -8.75 4.01 10.15
N PHE A 163 -9.90 3.39 10.45
CA PHE A 163 -11.18 3.70 9.81
C PHE A 163 -11.92 4.79 10.56
N ASP A 164 -11.33 5.98 10.62
CA ASP A 164 -11.94 7.17 11.20
C ASP A 164 -11.41 8.46 10.54
N HIS A 165 -11.80 9.62 11.11
CA HIS A 165 -11.39 10.94 10.60
C HIS A 165 -9.88 11.18 10.62
N ARG A 166 -9.13 10.46 11.43
CA ARG A 166 -7.66 10.56 11.49
C ARG A 166 -7.00 9.91 10.28
N GLN A 167 -7.56 8.79 9.83
CA GLN A 167 -7.00 7.95 8.76
C GLN A 167 -5.47 7.74 8.94
N SER A 168 -5.05 7.66 10.21
CA SER A 168 -3.65 7.48 10.58
C SER A 168 -3.17 6.11 10.16
N ILE A 169 -1.89 6.02 9.77
CA ILE A 169 -1.25 4.79 9.37
C ILE A 169 -0.39 4.30 10.53
N ASP A 170 -0.79 3.18 11.10
CA ASP A 170 -0.14 2.53 12.22
C ASP A 170 0.85 1.47 11.78
N LEU A 171 1.78 1.09 12.65
CA LEU A 171 3.00 0.36 12.31
C LEU A 171 3.10 -0.96 13.08
N TYR A 172 3.22 -2.06 12.34
CA TYR A 172 3.52 -3.37 12.89
C TYR A 172 4.97 -3.75 12.54
N GLY A 173 5.86 -3.67 13.52
CA GLY A 173 7.29 -3.99 13.36
C GLY A 173 7.52 -5.48 13.46
N LYS A 174 8.30 -6.04 12.54
CA LYS A 174 8.62 -7.46 12.48
C LYS A 174 9.97 -7.76 13.11
N ARG A 175 10.16 -8.99 13.59
CA ARG A 175 11.47 -9.49 14.06
C ARG A 175 12.16 -10.36 13.01
N LYS A 176 11.36 -11.06 12.18
CA LYS A 176 11.80 -11.95 11.10
C LYS A 176 11.06 -11.60 9.82
N LYS A 177 11.66 -11.96 8.68
CA LYS A 177 11.00 -11.83 7.37
C LYS A 177 9.94 -12.92 7.20
N GLN A 178 8.67 -12.59 7.47
CA GLN A 178 7.54 -13.50 7.34
C GLN A 178 6.22 -12.74 7.31
N LEU A 179 5.15 -13.36 6.83
CA LEU A 179 3.80 -12.84 6.98
C LEU A 179 3.25 -13.23 8.36
N GLU A 180 2.60 -12.31 9.04
CA GLU A 180 2.19 -12.47 10.45
C GLU A 180 0.77 -12.02 10.75
N LEU A 181 0.23 -11.04 10.01
CA LEU A 181 -1.03 -10.38 10.36
C LEU A 181 -2.23 -11.34 10.33
N ARG A 182 -2.21 -12.35 9.49
CA ARG A 182 -3.23 -13.41 9.51
C ARG A 182 -3.31 -14.14 10.85
N GLU A 183 -2.17 -14.29 11.53
CA GLU A 183 -2.06 -15.02 12.81
C GLU A 183 -2.20 -14.10 14.02
N THR A 184 -1.78 -12.84 13.88
CA THR A 184 -1.74 -11.87 14.98
C THR A 184 -2.92 -10.91 14.96
N GLN A 185 -3.52 -10.64 13.78
CA GLN A 185 -4.57 -9.64 13.60
C GLN A 185 -4.21 -8.33 14.32
N PHE A 186 -2.96 -7.89 14.18
CA PHE A 186 -2.37 -6.72 14.85
C PHE A 186 -2.27 -6.81 16.39
N TYR A 187 -2.69 -7.91 17.00
CA TYR A 187 -2.67 -8.13 18.47
C TYR A 187 -1.88 -9.37 18.82
N THR A 188 -0.56 -9.24 18.75
CA THR A 188 0.39 -10.32 19.02
C THR A 188 0.24 -10.82 20.46
N GLN A 189 0.14 -12.14 20.63
CA GLN A 189 0.03 -12.76 21.94
C GLN A 189 1.42 -13.08 22.50
N PRO A 190 1.56 -13.22 23.83
CA PRO A 190 2.87 -13.51 24.47
C PRO A 190 3.59 -14.71 23.87
N GLU A 191 2.87 -15.78 23.56
CA GLU A 191 3.44 -17.00 22.98
C GLU A 191 3.95 -16.77 21.56
N GLN A 192 3.32 -15.87 20.79
CA GLN A 192 3.78 -15.47 19.46
C GLN A 192 5.04 -14.59 19.55
N LEU A 193 5.10 -13.67 20.54
CA LEU A 193 6.31 -12.88 20.79
C LEU A 193 7.50 -13.77 21.12
N GLU A 194 7.32 -14.83 21.93
CA GLU A 194 8.36 -15.82 22.23
C GLU A 194 8.82 -16.60 20.99
N GLN A 195 7.93 -16.83 20.02
CA GLN A 195 8.23 -17.44 18.73
C GLN A 195 8.91 -16.49 17.75
N GLY A 196 9.04 -15.21 18.11
CA GLY A 196 9.72 -14.19 17.31
C GLY A 196 8.78 -13.48 16.31
N TYR A 197 7.48 -13.46 16.56
CA TYR A 197 6.55 -12.55 15.88
C TYR A 197 6.85 -11.10 16.27
N GLY A 198 6.44 -10.18 15.39
CA GLY A 198 6.48 -8.75 15.65
C GLY A 198 5.31 -8.27 16.51
N ASP A 199 5.18 -6.95 16.63
CA ASP A 199 4.10 -6.31 17.38
C ASP A 199 3.86 -4.87 16.89
N ASP A 200 2.85 -4.19 17.45
CA ASP A 200 2.67 -2.74 17.36
C ASP A 200 3.89 -2.03 17.97
N VAL A 201 4.49 -1.12 17.23
CA VAL A 201 5.80 -0.51 17.60
C VAL A 201 5.72 0.98 17.88
N LEU A 202 4.56 1.63 17.74
CA LEU A 202 4.47 3.08 17.94
C LEU A 202 3.04 3.55 18.24
N TRP A 203 2.87 4.34 19.30
CA TRP A 203 1.65 5.09 19.56
C TRP A 203 1.54 6.34 18.67
N CYS A 204 0.62 6.33 17.72
CA CYS A 204 0.49 7.42 16.74
C CYS A 204 -0.41 8.59 17.19
N GLY A 205 -1.39 8.36 18.07
CA GLY A 205 -2.28 9.39 18.61
C GLY A 205 -3.04 10.19 17.54
N GLN A 206 -2.95 11.52 17.61
CA GLN A 206 -3.59 12.47 16.68
C GLN A 206 -2.61 13.06 15.65
N THR A 207 -1.39 12.54 15.58
CA THR A 207 -0.32 12.99 14.68
C THR A 207 -0.57 12.57 13.25
N PHE A 208 0.37 12.88 12.34
CA PHE A 208 0.37 12.29 10.98
C PHE A 208 0.69 10.79 10.98
N ALA A 209 1.09 10.21 12.12
CA ALA A 209 1.58 8.85 12.18
C ALA A 209 2.68 8.61 11.12
N LEU A 210 2.43 7.78 10.12
CA LEU A 210 3.32 7.62 8.98
C LEU A 210 2.61 8.08 7.69
N GLY A 211 2.66 9.39 7.41
CA GLY A 211 2.23 9.92 6.11
C GLY A 211 0.74 10.08 5.89
N ALA A 212 -0.09 10.15 6.94
CA ALA A 212 -1.51 10.42 6.76
C ALA A 212 -1.74 11.76 6.03
N LEU A 213 -2.60 11.77 5.02
CA LEU A 213 -3.01 13.00 4.35
C LEU A 213 -4.00 13.77 5.23
N ARG A 214 -3.87 15.08 5.25
CA ARG A 214 -4.73 16.02 5.98
C ARG A 214 -5.07 17.22 5.10
N GLY A 215 -6.15 17.92 5.41
CA GLY A 215 -6.37 19.26 4.89
C GLY A 215 -5.37 20.26 5.48
N TRP A 216 -5.34 21.45 4.91
CA TRP A 216 -4.56 22.58 5.41
C TRP A 216 -5.43 23.83 5.40
N ASP A 217 -5.62 24.48 6.56
CA ASP A 217 -6.47 25.67 6.70
C ASP A 217 -5.70 26.99 6.51
N GLY A 218 -4.46 26.90 6.06
CA GLY A 218 -3.54 28.05 5.94
C GLY A 218 -2.65 28.25 7.16
N LYS A 219 -2.88 27.49 8.26
CA LYS A 219 -2.13 27.62 9.52
C LYS A 219 -1.75 26.27 10.11
N GLN A 220 -2.66 25.31 10.07
CA GLN A 220 -2.51 23.99 10.69
C GLN A 220 -3.18 22.89 9.89
N PRO A 221 -2.75 21.63 10.09
CA PRO A 221 -3.43 20.47 9.55
C PRO A 221 -4.87 20.34 10.06
N THR A 222 -5.78 19.87 9.20
CA THR A 222 -7.16 19.54 9.58
C THR A 222 -7.47 18.08 9.30
N MET A 223 -8.27 17.47 10.14
CA MET A 223 -8.68 16.08 9.97
C MET A 223 -9.68 15.92 8.82
N LEU A 224 -9.86 14.69 8.36
CA LEU A 224 -10.83 14.31 7.33
C LEU A 224 -12.22 14.09 7.97
N GLU A 225 -12.78 15.12 8.64
CA GLU A 225 -13.98 14.96 9.48
C GLU A 225 -15.29 15.14 8.71
N ASP A 226 -15.39 16.19 7.91
CA ASP A 226 -16.62 16.57 7.23
C ASP A 226 -16.73 15.87 5.86
N VAL A 227 -17.15 14.61 5.89
CA VAL A 227 -17.36 13.75 4.73
C VAL A 227 -18.79 13.20 4.74
N GLU A 228 -19.39 12.96 3.56
CA GLU A 228 -20.72 12.34 3.48
C GLU A 228 -20.66 10.84 3.77
N HIS A 229 -19.71 10.15 3.14
CA HIS A 229 -19.43 8.74 3.37
C HIS A 229 -17.93 8.50 3.50
N ARG A 230 -17.59 7.50 4.30
CA ARG A 230 -16.22 6.97 4.38
C ARG A 230 -16.26 5.49 4.05
N THR A 231 -15.42 5.09 3.10
CA THR A 231 -15.31 3.69 2.69
C THR A 231 -13.87 3.21 2.86
N GLN A 232 -13.69 2.01 3.41
CA GLN A 232 -12.45 1.23 3.22
C GLN A 232 -12.73 0.01 2.38
N ARG A 233 -11.82 -0.34 1.47
CA ARG A 233 -11.93 -1.56 0.67
C ARG A 233 -10.58 -2.14 0.29
N ILE A 234 -10.59 -3.44 0.01
CA ILE A 234 -9.44 -4.16 -0.53
C ILE A 234 -9.58 -4.23 -2.05
N ILE A 235 -8.63 -3.65 -2.76
CA ILE A 235 -8.57 -3.65 -4.24
C ILE A 235 -7.77 -4.83 -4.75
N ALA A 236 -6.60 -5.13 -4.16
CA ALA A 236 -5.75 -6.26 -4.56
C ALA A 236 -5.25 -7.03 -3.33
N ARG A 237 -5.15 -8.38 -3.46
CA ARG A 237 -4.89 -9.29 -2.32
C ARG A 237 -3.59 -10.10 -2.43
N GLY A 238 -2.70 -9.76 -3.30
CA GLY A 238 -1.46 -10.54 -3.49
C GLY A 238 -1.58 -11.59 -4.61
N PRO A 239 -0.55 -12.37 -4.90
CA PRO A 239 0.61 -12.72 -4.04
C PRO A 239 1.79 -11.74 -4.05
N VAL A 240 1.85 -10.80 -5.01
CA VAL A 240 3.02 -9.91 -5.16
C VAL A 240 2.74 -8.46 -4.80
N ARG A 241 1.46 -8.06 -4.77
CA ARG A 241 1.03 -6.70 -4.44
C ARG A 241 -0.28 -6.73 -3.68
N VAL A 242 -0.40 -5.89 -2.65
CA VAL A 242 -1.69 -5.57 -2.03
C VAL A 242 -2.00 -4.10 -2.23
N ILE A 243 -3.30 -3.79 -2.36
CA ILE A 243 -3.80 -2.43 -2.48
C ILE A 243 -4.99 -2.27 -1.52
N ALA A 244 -4.79 -1.42 -0.51
CA ALA A 244 -5.85 -0.88 0.33
C ALA A 244 -6.37 0.42 -0.27
N GLU A 245 -7.67 0.68 -0.18
CA GLU A 245 -8.27 1.94 -0.64
C GLU A 245 -9.14 2.54 0.45
N VAL A 246 -9.01 3.85 0.66
CA VAL A 246 -9.93 4.65 1.48
C VAL A 246 -10.55 5.72 0.63
N VAL A 247 -11.88 5.89 0.73
CA VAL A 247 -12.63 6.94 0.04
C VAL A 247 -13.32 7.83 1.07
N CYS A 248 -13.13 9.13 0.93
CA CYS A 248 -13.82 10.16 1.67
C CYS A 248 -14.72 10.93 0.69
N ASP A 249 -15.99 10.55 0.63
CA ASP A 249 -16.93 11.17 -0.30
C ASP A 249 -17.39 12.53 0.20
N GLU A 250 -17.52 13.50 -0.74
CA GLU A 250 -17.99 14.85 -0.48
C GLU A 250 -17.31 15.51 0.73
N TRP A 251 -15.97 15.40 0.78
CA TRP A 251 -15.19 16.02 1.84
C TRP A 251 -15.17 17.53 1.68
N ASN A 252 -15.63 18.25 2.72
CA ASN A 252 -15.50 19.70 2.85
C ASN A 252 -14.06 20.06 3.27
N ALA A 253 -13.12 19.83 2.36
CA ALA A 253 -11.71 20.17 2.59
C ALA A 253 -11.55 21.69 2.78
N PRO A 254 -10.68 22.16 3.70
CA PRO A 254 -10.36 23.56 3.79
C PRO A 254 -9.86 24.13 2.47
N CYS A 255 -10.44 25.24 2.04
CA CYS A 255 -10.08 25.92 0.81
C CYS A 255 -10.19 27.43 0.99
N PRO A 256 -9.21 28.23 0.55
CA PRO A 256 -9.29 29.68 0.63
C PRO A 256 -10.36 30.29 -0.30
N THR A 257 -10.78 29.54 -1.34
CA THR A 257 -11.82 29.97 -2.25
C THR A 257 -13.21 29.91 -1.58
N PRO A 258 -13.92 31.04 -1.45
CA PRO A 258 -15.25 31.04 -0.84
C PRO A 258 -16.21 30.13 -1.58
N ASN A 259 -17.01 29.35 -0.84
CA ASN A 259 -18.02 28.41 -1.37
C ASN A 259 -17.41 27.34 -2.30
N ALA A 260 -16.17 26.93 -2.06
CA ALA A 260 -15.60 25.80 -2.74
C ALA A 260 -16.48 24.57 -2.55
N GLN A 261 -16.73 23.83 -3.63
CA GLN A 261 -17.54 22.61 -3.56
C GLN A 261 -16.76 21.50 -2.87
N PRO A 262 -17.44 20.58 -2.16
CA PRO A 262 -16.80 19.39 -1.61
C PRO A 262 -16.03 18.60 -2.69
N VAL A 263 -15.04 17.84 -2.27
CA VAL A 263 -14.27 16.95 -3.15
C VAL A 263 -14.31 15.53 -2.61
N THR A 264 -14.49 14.55 -3.48
CA THR A 264 -14.23 13.16 -3.09
C THR A 264 -12.74 12.89 -3.17
N LEU A 265 -12.17 12.42 -2.07
CA LEU A 265 -10.78 11.97 -1.98
C LEU A 265 -10.76 10.44 -1.98
N ARG A 266 -9.99 9.86 -2.89
CA ARG A 266 -9.67 8.45 -2.93
C ARG A 266 -8.19 8.26 -2.71
N GLU A 267 -7.82 7.51 -1.69
CA GLU A 267 -6.43 7.17 -1.39
C GLU A 267 -6.19 5.68 -1.56
N ARG A 268 -5.16 5.34 -2.32
CA ARG A 268 -4.66 3.96 -2.46
C ARG A 268 -3.32 3.83 -1.80
N TYR A 269 -3.18 2.77 -1.05
CA TYR A 269 -1.95 2.37 -0.35
C TYR A 269 -1.46 1.08 -0.97
N ILE A 270 -0.34 1.15 -1.67
CA ILE A 270 0.19 0.07 -2.51
C ILE A 270 1.46 -0.46 -1.89
N LEU A 271 1.44 -1.72 -1.47
CA LEU A 271 2.59 -2.41 -0.89
C LEU A 271 2.96 -3.62 -1.76
N TRP A 272 4.25 -3.74 -2.06
CA TRP A 272 4.80 -4.81 -2.86
C TRP A 272 5.55 -5.85 -2.03
N ALA A 273 5.60 -7.07 -2.55
CA ALA A 273 6.46 -8.13 -2.06
C ALA A 273 7.93 -7.68 -2.02
N GLY A 274 8.64 -7.97 -0.94
CA GLY A 274 10.04 -7.55 -0.74
C GLY A 274 10.25 -6.09 -0.37
N HIS A 275 9.17 -5.31 -0.26
CA HIS A 275 9.24 -3.88 0.08
C HIS A 275 8.79 -3.60 1.51
N ARG A 276 9.41 -2.59 2.12
CA ARG A 276 8.97 -1.99 3.39
C ARG A 276 8.28 -0.64 3.20
N ASP A 277 8.26 -0.15 1.98
CA ASP A 277 7.66 1.13 1.62
C ASP A 277 6.29 0.94 0.99
N VAL A 278 5.44 1.91 1.22
CA VAL A 278 4.09 2.01 0.65
C VAL A 278 4.04 3.23 -0.26
N THR A 279 3.57 3.03 -1.47
CA THR A 279 3.16 4.16 -2.33
C THR A 279 1.77 4.59 -1.94
N VAL A 280 1.58 5.88 -1.68
CA VAL A 280 0.28 6.51 -1.44
C VAL A 280 -0.11 7.31 -2.69
N GLU A 281 -1.24 6.96 -3.29
CA GLU A 281 -1.84 7.65 -4.44
C GLU A 281 -3.15 8.27 -4.00
N ALA A 282 -3.22 9.59 -3.95
CA ALA A 282 -4.44 10.35 -3.66
C ALA A 282 -5.01 10.92 -4.95
N LYS A 283 -6.27 10.59 -5.24
CA LYS A 283 -7.02 11.08 -6.39
C LYS A 283 -8.28 11.81 -5.93
N PHE A 284 -8.46 13.00 -6.45
CA PHE A 284 -9.62 13.83 -6.17
C PHE A 284 -10.64 13.73 -7.31
N SER A 285 -11.93 13.98 -7.01
CA SER A 285 -13.00 13.94 -8.00
C SER A 285 -12.89 15.04 -9.08
N ARG A 286 -12.01 16.01 -8.89
CA ARG A 286 -11.71 17.12 -9.79
C ARG A 286 -10.35 17.74 -9.49
N PRO A 287 -9.79 18.60 -10.38
CA PRO A 287 -8.59 19.36 -10.08
C PRO A 287 -8.73 20.20 -8.80
N VAL A 288 -7.67 20.25 -8.00
CA VAL A 288 -7.63 20.87 -6.66
C VAL A 288 -6.56 21.97 -6.57
N ALA A 289 -6.37 22.73 -7.64
CA ALA A 289 -5.35 23.76 -7.74
C ALA A 289 -5.43 24.84 -6.65
N ASP A 290 -6.64 25.11 -6.14
CA ASP A 290 -6.92 26.11 -5.10
C ASP A 290 -6.77 25.55 -3.66
N TYR A 291 -6.52 24.25 -3.54
CA TYR A 291 -6.41 23.58 -2.25
C TYR A 291 -4.96 23.41 -1.83
N GLU A 292 -4.74 23.49 -0.53
CA GLU A 292 -3.53 23.03 0.10
C GLU A 292 -3.86 21.88 1.04
N PHE A 293 -2.96 20.92 1.08
CA PHE A 293 -3.05 19.76 1.95
C PHE A 293 -1.81 19.69 2.82
N SER A 294 -1.81 18.80 3.78
CA SER A 294 -0.64 18.54 4.62
C SER A 294 -0.44 17.05 4.80
N THR A 295 0.80 16.65 4.97
CA THR A 295 1.21 15.30 5.35
C THR A 295 2.56 15.36 6.04
N GLY A 296 3.01 14.27 6.62
CA GLY A 296 4.26 14.22 7.34
C GLY A 296 4.43 12.91 8.10
N ILE A 297 5.35 12.90 9.05
CA ILE A 297 5.54 11.80 9.98
C ILE A 297 5.49 12.32 11.40
N ILE A 298 5.10 11.46 12.33
CA ILE A 298 5.13 11.78 13.77
C ILE A 298 6.55 12.15 14.20
N ASN A 299 6.67 13.18 15.04
CA ASN A 299 7.89 13.50 15.74
C ASN A 299 8.05 12.55 16.94
N VAL A 300 8.70 11.41 16.72
CA VAL A 300 9.01 10.47 17.80
C VAL A 300 9.85 11.17 18.84
N LYS A 301 9.40 11.14 20.08
CA LYS A 301 9.99 11.96 21.17
C LYS A 301 11.49 11.75 21.29
N GLY A 302 12.24 12.84 21.13
CA GLY A 302 13.72 12.83 21.22
C GLY A 302 14.38 12.15 20.02
N SER A 303 13.69 12.00 18.91
CA SER A 303 14.26 11.42 17.68
C SER A 303 15.32 12.32 17.06
N GLU A 304 16.25 11.69 16.35
CA GLU A 304 17.11 12.36 15.37
C GLU A 304 16.30 12.60 14.09
N GLU A 305 16.42 13.80 13.53
CA GLU A 305 15.74 14.16 12.26
C GLU A 305 16.74 14.14 11.09
N PHE A 306 16.25 13.69 9.94
CA PHE A 306 16.91 13.81 8.65
C PHE A 306 15.97 14.49 7.64
N SER A 307 16.51 15.44 6.85
CA SER A 307 15.83 16.01 5.69
C SER A 307 16.82 16.40 4.62
N ASP A 308 16.51 16.07 3.36
CA ASP A 308 17.29 16.52 2.21
C ASP A 308 16.82 17.88 1.66
N LYS A 309 15.81 18.49 2.27
CA LYS A 309 15.14 19.74 1.85
C LYS A 309 14.57 19.70 0.43
N LYS A 310 14.36 18.49 -0.09
CA LYS A 310 13.84 18.23 -1.44
C LYS A 310 12.71 17.19 -1.44
N GLY A 311 11.95 17.13 -0.32
CA GLY A 311 10.79 16.26 -0.14
C GLY A 311 11.05 14.95 0.59
N LEU A 312 12.28 14.57 0.86
CA LEU A 312 12.61 13.44 1.73
C LEU A 312 12.81 13.93 3.16
N ARG A 313 12.06 13.34 4.09
CA ARG A 313 12.18 13.60 5.53
C ARG A 313 12.03 12.30 6.30
N GLY A 314 12.80 12.13 7.36
CA GLY A 314 12.74 10.96 8.21
C GLY A 314 13.17 11.26 9.63
N CYS A 315 12.94 10.30 10.53
CA CYS A 315 13.45 10.35 11.90
C CYS A 315 13.83 8.95 12.36
N TRP A 316 14.61 8.92 13.46
CA TRP A 316 14.96 7.71 14.20
C TRP A 316 14.88 7.99 15.68
N GLY A 317 14.05 7.27 16.42
CA GLY A 317 13.85 7.50 17.85
C GLY A 317 13.06 6.43 18.54
N ALA A 318 12.93 6.54 19.86
CA ALA A 318 12.25 5.56 20.70
C ALA A 318 11.10 6.18 21.49
N ASP A 319 9.91 5.61 21.36
CA ASP A 319 8.74 6.01 22.17
C ASP A 319 7.90 4.78 22.56
N TYR A 320 6.86 5.03 23.35
CA TYR A 320 5.96 3.99 23.79
C TYR A 320 4.97 3.60 22.69
N THR A 321 4.53 2.35 22.75
CA THR A 321 3.50 1.79 21.84
C THR A 321 2.08 2.03 22.36
N VAL A 322 1.94 2.67 23.52
CA VAL A 322 0.66 2.91 24.21
C VAL A 322 0.57 4.37 24.68
N SER A 323 -0.67 4.81 24.96
CA SER A 323 -0.90 6.15 25.50
C SER A 323 -0.26 6.36 26.88
N GLY A 324 0.04 7.64 27.24
CA GLY A 324 0.80 8.02 28.41
C GLY A 324 0.34 7.50 29.78
N LYS A 325 -0.87 6.91 29.89
CA LYS A 325 -1.34 6.31 31.13
C LYS A 325 -0.82 4.90 31.38
N ASP A 326 -0.47 4.19 30.30
CA ASP A 326 -0.09 2.75 30.35
C ASP A 326 1.42 2.52 30.20
N THR A 327 2.21 3.59 30.12
CA THR A 327 3.66 3.54 29.91
C THR A 327 4.45 2.85 31.02
N LEU A 328 3.87 2.67 32.20
CA LEU A 328 4.53 1.99 33.34
C LEU A 328 4.77 0.51 33.09
N THR A 329 3.98 -0.13 32.24
CA THR A 329 4.02 -1.57 31.94
C THR A 329 4.57 -1.88 30.56
N HIS A 330 4.86 -0.85 29.75
CA HIS A 330 5.33 -0.99 28.38
C HIS A 330 6.76 -0.48 28.21
N LYS A 331 7.53 -1.12 27.36
CA LYS A 331 8.85 -0.66 26.94
C LYS A 331 8.71 0.30 25.78
N LYS A 332 9.69 1.17 25.63
CA LYS A 332 9.84 1.95 24.41
C LYS A 332 10.35 1.06 23.28
N GLU A 333 9.82 1.28 22.10
CA GLU A 333 10.30 0.68 20.87
C GLU A 333 11.02 1.73 20.02
N THR A 334 12.12 1.37 19.40
CA THR A 334 12.88 2.27 18.51
C THR A 334 12.44 2.06 17.08
N VAL A 335 12.06 3.13 16.41
CA VAL A 335 11.61 3.11 15.02
C VAL A 335 12.31 4.16 14.17
N GLY A 336 12.53 3.81 12.92
CA GLY A 336 12.89 4.73 11.86
C GLY A 336 11.68 4.98 10.97
N LEU A 337 11.34 6.25 10.73
CA LEU A 337 10.25 6.66 9.86
C LEU A 337 10.79 7.45 8.67
N GLY A 338 10.12 7.35 7.51
CA GLY A 338 10.48 8.10 6.33
C GLY A 338 9.28 8.43 5.44
N ILE A 339 9.28 9.65 4.90
CA ILE A 339 8.34 10.09 3.86
C ILE A 339 9.11 10.75 2.73
N CYS A 340 8.75 10.43 1.50
CA CYS A 340 9.31 11.05 0.31
C CYS A 340 8.19 11.59 -0.58
N ILE A 341 8.12 12.91 -0.69
CA ILE A 341 7.14 13.63 -1.49
C ILE A 341 7.85 14.19 -2.73
N PRO A 342 7.38 13.91 -3.95
CA PRO A 342 7.90 14.53 -5.16
C PRO A 342 7.96 16.04 -5.03
N ARG A 343 9.11 16.64 -5.36
CA ARG A 343 9.40 18.08 -5.15
C ARG A 343 8.33 19.00 -5.73
N GLN A 344 7.70 18.59 -6.82
CA GLN A 344 6.65 19.36 -7.50
C GLN A 344 5.40 19.59 -6.62
N TYR A 345 5.11 18.71 -5.66
CA TYR A 345 3.98 18.85 -4.73
C TYR A 345 4.33 19.63 -3.47
N VAL A 346 5.61 19.79 -3.12
CA VAL A 346 6.03 20.43 -1.88
C VAL A 346 5.91 21.95 -2.00
N LYS A 347 4.96 22.53 -1.27
CA LYS A 347 4.84 23.99 -1.09
C LYS A 347 5.80 24.46 -0.01
N GLN A 348 5.80 23.77 1.12
CA GLN A 348 6.61 24.11 2.28
C GLN A 348 6.95 22.87 3.10
N GLU A 349 8.19 22.75 3.53
CA GLU A 349 8.60 21.87 4.63
C GLU A 349 8.49 22.68 5.92
N LEU A 350 7.61 22.27 6.83
CA LEU A 350 7.38 22.98 8.07
C LEU A 350 8.52 22.72 9.06
N LYS A 351 8.77 23.67 9.96
CA LYS A 351 9.64 23.43 11.11
C LYS A 351 9.02 22.31 11.95
N ALA A 352 9.85 21.42 12.49
CA ALA A 352 9.40 20.41 13.44
C ALA A 352 8.65 21.05 14.61
N ASP A 353 7.51 20.52 14.95
CA ASP A 353 6.79 20.81 16.18
C ASP A 353 6.88 19.63 17.16
N ASN A 354 6.15 19.67 18.26
CA ASN A 354 6.19 18.61 19.27
C ASN A 354 5.60 17.29 18.79
N ASP A 355 4.74 17.35 17.77
CA ASP A 355 3.92 16.21 17.32
C ASP A 355 4.36 15.69 15.95
N ASN A 356 4.90 16.57 15.08
CA ASN A 356 5.09 16.22 13.69
C ASN A 356 6.32 16.83 13.02
N TYR A 357 6.82 16.09 12.03
CA TYR A 357 7.67 16.54 10.94
C TYR A 357 6.81 16.66 9.69
N ALA A 358 6.28 17.83 9.38
CA ALA A 358 5.20 18.01 8.41
C ALA A 358 5.63 18.80 7.16
N PHE A 359 4.82 18.63 6.10
CA PHE A 359 4.85 19.37 4.86
C PHE A 359 3.47 19.97 4.55
N VAL A 360 3.47 21.16 3.94
CA VAL A 360 2.33 21.65 3.17
C VAL A 360 2.55 21.25 1.71
N ILE A 361 1.55 20.65 1.11
CA ILE A 361 1.60 20.10 -0.26
C ILE A 361 0.42 20.60 -1.08
N ALA A 362 0.61 20.66 -2.40
CA ALA A 362 -0.46 21.02 -3.33
C ALA A 362 -0.20 20.38 -4.72
N THR A 363 -1.26 20.28 -5.51
CA THR A 363 -1.19 19.86 -6.90
C THR A 363 -2.13 20.71 -7.75
N PRO A 364 -1.73 21.07 -8.99
CA PRO A 364 -2.64 21.72 -9.93
C PRO A 364 -3.63 20.76 -10.59
N THR A 365 -3.46 19.46 -10.39
CA THR A 365 -4.29 18.40 -10.98
C THR A 365 -5.23 17.78 -9.95
N ASP A 366 -5.81 16.65 -10.27
CA ASP A 366 -6.62 15.82 -9.38
C ASP A 366 -5.82 14.68 -8.73
N GLU A 367 -4.48 14.70 -8.81
CA GLU A 367 -3.63 13.62 -8.33
C GLU A 367 -2.47 14.13 -7.48
N LEU A 368 -2.22 13.44 -6.36
CA LEU A 368 -1.02 13.53 -5.53
C LEU A 368 -0.45 12.13 -5.33
N LYS A 369 0.87 12.03 -5.32
CA LYS A 369 1.55 10.76 -5.05
C LYS A 369 2.77 11.00 -4.18
N TYR A 370 2.95 10.16 -3.16
CA TYR A 370 4.12 10.15 -2.30
C TYR A 370 4.40 8.74 -1.80
N ALA A 371 5.51 8.55 -1.13
CA ALA A 371 5.88 7.25 -0.56
C ALA A 371 6.25 7.39 0.91
N ILE A 372 5.95 6.34 1.67
CA ILE A 372 6.23 6.23 3.10
C ILE A 372 6.96 4.93 3.39
N THR A 373 7.79 4.91 4.42
CA THR A 373 8.56 3.72 4.82
C THR A 373 8.85 3.75 6.31
N PHE A 374 9.00 2.58 6.92
CA PHE A 374 9.50 2.48 8.28
C PHE A 374 10.36 1.22 8.50
N GLY A 375 11.10 1.22 9.60
CA GLY A 375 11.80 0.08 10.15
C GLY A 375 11.77 0.11 11.67
N SER A 376 11.90 -1.03 12.30
CA SER A 376 12.00 -1.18 13.75
C SER A 376 13.38 -1.74 14.13
N ASP A 377 13.95 -1.26 15.23
CA ASP A 377 15.20 -1.78 15.78
C ASP A 377 15.11 -3.27 16.20
N ASN A 378 13.89 -3.78 16.35
CA ASN A 378 13.65 -5.21 16.62
C ASN A 378 13.89 -6.13 15.43
N GLU A 379 14.02 -5.61 14.22
CA GLU A 379 14.25 -6.39 13.01
C GLU A 379 15.63 -7.03 13.00
N THR A 380 15.73 -8.37 12.91
CA THR A 380 17.02 -9.05 12.77
C THR A 380 17.69 -8.82 11.40
N PHE A 381 16.98 -8.23 10.46
CA PHE A 381 17.37 -7.97 9.08
C PHE A 381 17.36 -6.48 8.72
N GLY A 382 17.04 -5.62 9.67
CA GLY A 382 16.78 -4.18 9.47
C GLY A 382 17.93 -3.27 9.84
N TYR A 383 17.60 -2.10 10.33
CA TYR A 383 18.52 -1.02 10.68
C TYR A 383 18.52 -0.84 12.20
N HIS A 384 19.72 -0.57 12.78
CA HIS A 384 19.89 -0.48 14.23
C HIS A 384 20.53 0.84 14.67
N SER A 385 20.59 1.83 13.76
CA SER A 385 21.07 3.16 14.08
C SER A 385 20.42 4.23 13.19
N ALA A 386 20.36 5.46 13.69
CA ALA A 386 19.92 6.62 12.92
C ALA A 386 20.75 6.77 11.62
N LYS A 387 22.06 6.59 11.71
CA LYS A 387 22.97 6.69 10.57
C LYS A 387 22.62 5.71 9.46
N ASP A 388 22.39 4.45 9.81
CA ASP A 388 22.07 3.41 8.82
C ASP A 388 20.68 3.63 8.23
N TRP A 389 19.71 4.03 9.06
CA TRP A 389 18.38 4.40 8.63
C TRP A 389 18.39 5.58 7.64
N PHE A 390 19.10 6.66 7.94
CA PHE A 390 19.19 7.82 7.06
C PHE A 390 19.95 7.51 5.76
N SER A 391 20.92 6.63 5.80
CA SER A 391 21.60 6.11 4.61
C SER A 391 20.62 5.32 3.73
N TYR A 392 19.82 4.45 4.31
CA TYR A 392 18.75 3.75 3.61
C TYR A 392 17.76 4.74 2.98
N LEU A 393 17.26 5.74 3.71
CA LEU A 393 16.32 6.72 3.16
C LEU A 393 16.88 7.44 1.93
N ALA A 394 18.17 7.77 1.93
CA ALA A 394 18.82 8.43 0.80
C ALA A 394 18.96 7.53 -0.44
N GLU A 395 19.09 6.21 -0.24
CA GLU A 395 19.11 5.21 -1.32
C GLU A 395 17.68 4.88 -1.78
N TRP A 396 16.76 4.64 -0.85
CA TRP A 396 15.34 4.41 -1.11
C TRP A 396 14.71 5.49 -1.98
N LYS A 397 15.00 6.78 -1.71
CA LYS A 397 14.52 7.87 -2.56
C LYS A 397 14.90 7.68 -4.04
N LYS A 398 16.07 7.12 -4.35
CA LYS A 398 16.48 6.84 -5.73
C LYS A 398 15.68 5.68 -6.30
N GLU A 399 15.41 4.64 -5.50
CA GLU A 399 14.66 3.46 -5.90
C GLU A 399 13.18 3.75 -6.20
N LEU A 400 12.64 4.87 -5.70
CA LEU A 400 11.29 5.33 -6.05
C LEU A 400 11.15 5.74 -7.53
N GLU A 401 12.26 5.94 -8.27
CA GLU A 401 12.20 6.08 -9.72
C GLU A 401 11.74 4.75 -10.36
N PRO A 402 10.64 4.74 -11.13
CA PRO A 402 10.12 3.50 -11.68
C PRO A 402 11.08 2.86 -12.68
N VAL A 403 11.01 1.53 -12.81
CA VAL A 403 11.65 0.83 -13.93
C VAL A 403 11.00 1.20 -15.26
N THR A 404 11.75 1.14 -16.33
CA THR A 404 11.18 1.31 -17.68
C THR A 404 10.63 -0.01 -18.18
N VAL A 405 9.33 -0.05 -18.51
CA VAL A 405 8.65 -1.23 -19.03
C VAL A 405 8.25 -1.02 -20.49
N ASN A 406 8.75 -1.86 -21.37
CA ASN A 406 8.41 -1.84 -22.79
C ASN A 406 7.73 -3.16 -23.17
N VAL A 407 6.53 -3.07 -23.74
CA VAL A 407 5.71 -4.21 -24.15
C VAL A 407 5.67 -4.30 -25.66
N LYS A 408 5.95 -5.48 -26.20
CA LYS A 408 5.79 -5.82 -27.64
C LYS A 408 4.89 -7.03 -27.77
N GLN A 409 4.02 -6.98 -28.74
CA GLN A 409 3.20 -8.10 -29.21
C GLN A 409 3.99 -8.93 -30.23
#